data_2f7782cb3e08f9be491a43290280cd6e
#
_entry.id   2f7782cb3e08f9be491a43290280cd6e
#
_cell.length_a   1.000
_cell.length_b   1.000
_cell.length_c   1.000
_cell.angle_alpha   90.00
_cell.angle_beta   90.00
_cell.angle_gamma   90.00
#
_symmetry.space_group_name_H-M   'P 1'
#
loop_
_entity.id
_entity.type
_entity.pdbx_description
1 polymer ?
#
loop_
_entity_poly.entity_id
_entity_poly.type
_entity_poly.pdbx_seq_one_letter_code
_entity_poly.pdbx_strand_id
1 'polypeptide(L)'
;MDTHIVLVYCLCDDLLKWQHHRNDSQCMLSDAEIMTIAIVAAMYFHGNQAMARLFLSEQGYIKHTISRSRFCRRLAKVRHQFLTLFNLLGEMAKAQNADNIYILDSLPIAVCDTYRIRRCQLYRDEAYRSYQASKRRYFYGLKIHLVVTKTGTPVEFFLSPGALSDTAALDPFDFDLPPEAWIVGDKA
;
A
#
# COMPACT_ATOMS: atom_id res chain seq x y z
N MET A 1 -0.38 -7.00 20.59
CA MET A 1 0.36 -7.38 19.37
C MET A 1 -0.12 -8.71 18.81
N ASP A 2 -0.16 -9.75 19.61
CA ASP A 2 -0.52 -11.11 19.18
C ASP A 2 -1.90 -11.20 18.51
N THR A 3 -2.91 -10.62 19.14
CA THR A 3 -4.28 -10.59 18.59
C THR A 3 -4.33 -9.94 17.19
N HIS A 4 -3.57 -8.86 16.98
CA HIS A 4 -3.54 -8.18 15.69
C HIS A 4 -2.83 -9.03 14.61
N ILE A 5 -1.75 -9.74 14.97
CA ILE A 5 -1.05 -10.62 14.03
C ILE A 5 -1.96 -11.75 13.55
N VAL A 6 -2.65 -12.39 14.50
CA VAL A 6 -3.63 -13.44 14.18
C VAL A 6 -4.77 -12.89 13.33
N LEU A 7 -5.30 -11.71 13.67
CA LEU A 7 -6.37 -11.08 12.90
C LEU A 7 -5.94 -10.78 11.46
N VAL A 8 -4.74 -10.22 11.28
CA VAL A 8 -4.17 -9.96 9.95
C VAL A 8 -4.02 -11.24 9.15
N TYR A 9 -3.52 -12.32 9.78
CA TYR A 9 -3.43 -13.60 9.12
C TYR A 9 -4.80 -14.14 8.69
N CYS A 10 -5.79 -14.11 9.58
CA CYS A 10 -7.15 -14.56 9.26
C CYS A 10 -7.75 -13.76 8.11
N LEU A 11 -7.62 -12.43 8.10
CA LEU A 11 -8.10 -11.59 7.01
C LEU A 11 -7.45 -11.95 5.66
N CYS A 12 -6.13 -12.17 5.65
CA CYS A 12 -5.42 -12.57 4.44
C CYS A 12 -5.84 -13.97 3.97
N ASP A 13 -5.96 -14.92 4.88
CA ASP A 13 -6.32 -16.31 4.57
C ASP A 13 -7.76 -16.43 4.07
N ASP A 14 -8.71 -15.74 4.72
CA ASP A 14 -10.11 -15.71 4.31
C ASP A 14 -10.30 -15.04 2.95
N LEU A 15 -9.59 -13.94 2.68
CA LEU A 15 -9.57 -13.31 1.36
C LEU A 15 -9.11 -14.30 0.28
N LEU A 16 -7.99 -14.98 0.51
CA LEU A 16 -7.44 -15.93 -0.46
C LEU A 16 -8.38 -17.13 -0.68
N LYS A 17 -9.02 -17.62 0.37
CA LYS A 17 -10.05 -18.68 0.27
C LYS A 17 -11.26 -18.20 -0.53
N TRP A 18 -11.74 -16.98 -0.26
CA TRP A 18 -12.86 -16.39 -0.99
C TRP A 18 -12.55 -16.26 -2.50
N GLN A 19 -11.31 -15.88 -2.83
CA GLN A 19 -10.85 -15.81 -4.23
C GLN A 19 -10.56 -17.19 -4.85
N HIS A 20 -10.76 -18.30 -4.15
CA HIS A 20 -10.33 -19.63 -4.57
C HIS A 20 -8.84 -19.69 -4.96
N HIS A 21 -8.02 -18.85 -4.32
CA HIS A 21 -6.60 -18.79 -4.58
C HIS A 21 -5.91 -20.10 -4.21
N ARG A 22 -5.07 -20.62 -5.13
CA ARG A 22 -4.32 -21.86 -4.89
C ARG A 22 -2.88 -21.52 -4.55
N ASN A 23 -2.47 -21.90 -3.36
CA ASN A 23 -1.05 -21.90 -3.02
C ASN A 23 -0.32 -22.99 -3.80
N ASP A 24 0.91 -22.70 -4.20
CA ASP A 24 1.80 -23.70 -4.74
C ASP A 24 2.19 -24.68 -3.61
N SER A 25 1.91 -25.98 -3.80
CA SER A 25 2.15 -27.04 -2.82
C SER A 25 3.62 -27.21 -2.42
N GLN A 26 4.55 -26.72 -3.25
CA GLN A 26 5.99 -26.77 -2.97
C GLN A 26 6.47 -25.56 -2.15
N CYS A 27 5.58 -24.62 -1.83
CA CYS A 27 5.96 -23.44 -1.06
C CYS A 27 5.97 -23.74 0.44
N MET A 28 7.07 -23.39 1.10
CA MET A 28 7.24 -23.53 2.56
C MET A 28 6.40 -22.54 3.36
N LEU A 29 6.07 -21.40 2.79
CA LEU A 29 5.16 -20.38 3.35
C LEU A 29 3.93 -20.29 2.46
N SER A 30 2.75 -20.14 3.04
CA SER A 30 1.54 -19.82 2.29
C SER A 30 1.56 -18.36 1.78
N ASP A 31 0.70 -18.03 0.83
CA ASP A 31 0.58 -16.64 0.37
C ASP A 31 -0.09 -15.75 1.45
N ALA A 32 -0.94 -16.32 2.31
CA ALA A 32 -1.45 -15.64 3.51
C ALA A 32 -0.31 -15.26 4.48
N GLU A 33 0.63 -16.16 4.74
CA GLU A 33 1.81 -15.87 5.56
C GLU A 33 2.69 -14.78 4.93
N ILE A 34 2.89 -14.79 3.60
CA ILE A 34 3.63 -13.75 2.88
C ILE A 34 2.96 -12.37 3.05
N MET A 35 1.63 -12.29 2.89
CA MET A 35 0.87 -11.07 3.08
C MET A 35 0.94 -10.60 4.54
N THR A 36 0.75 -11.50 5.48
CA THR A 36 0.83 -11.21 6.92
C THR A 36 2.20 -10.64 7.30
N ILE A 37 3.28 -11.24 6.85
CA ILE A 37 4.64 -10.74 7.10
C ILE A 37 4.80 -9.30 6.59
N ALA A 38 4.29 -9.00 5.40
CA ALA A 38 4.42 -7.67 4.82
C ALA A 38 3.61 -6.62 5.60
N ILE A 39 2.39 -6.95 6.00
CA ILE A 39 1.53 -6.07 6.80
C ILE A 39 2.13 -5.85 8.20
N VAL A 40 2.55 -6.92 8.87
CA VAL A 40 3.21 -6.84 10.18
C VAL A 40 4.50 -6.03 10.11
N ALA A 41 5.28 -6.18 9.01
CA ALA A 41 6.47 -5.36 8.79
C ALA A 41 6.12 -3.87 8.71
N ALA A 42 5.05 -3.51 8.02
CA ALA A 42 4.58 -2.12 7.93
C ALA A 42 4.08 -1.61 9.28
N MET A 43 3.28 -2.39 10.00
CA MET A 43 2.66 -1.98 11.27
C MET A 43 3.66 -1.82 12.44
N TYR A 44 4.64 -2.70 12.55
CA TYR A 44 5.46 -2.80 13.76
C TYR A 44 6.96 -2.66 13.53
N PHE A 45 7.42 -2.76 12.29
CA PHE A 45 8.86 -2.78 11.96
C PHE A 45 9.24 -1.74 10.90
N HIS A 46 8.45 -0.67 10.72
CA HIS A 46 8.71 0.41 9.77
C HIS A 46 9.03 -0.10 8.33
N GLY A 47 8.36 -1.17 7.90
CA GLY A 47 8.58 -1.79 6.60
C GLY A 47 9.79 -2.76 6.55
N ASN A 48 10.48 -3.00 7.68
CA ASN A 48 11.61 -3.94 7.71
C ASN A 48 11.13 -5.39 7.71
N GLN A 49 10.97 -5.94 6.51
CA GLN A 49 10.51 -7.32 6.28
C GLN A 49 11.45 -8.38 6.87
N ALA A 50 12.75 -8.10 7.02
CA ALA A 50 13.69 -9.03 7.60
C ALA A 50 13.44 -9.19 9.10
N MET A 51 13.26 -8.07 9.81
CA MET A 51 12.92 -8.07 11.24
C MET A 51 11.56 -8.72 11.50
N ALA A 52 10.55 -8.40 10.69
CA ALA A 52 9.22 -9.02 10.84
C ALA A 52 9.27 -10.55 10.66
N ARG A 53 10.01 -11.06 9.66
CA ARG A 53 10.17 -12.51 9.46
C ARG A 53 10.88 -13.17 10.63
N LEU A 54 11.95 -12.56 11.14
CA LEU A 54 12.68 -13.08 12.30
C LEU A 54 11.74 -13.14 13.51
N PHE A 55 11.09 -12.04 13.84
CA PHE A 55 10.15 -11.95 14.95
C PHE A 55 9.05 -13.02 14.86
N LEU A 56 8.36 -13.11 13.71
CA LEU A 56 7.26 -14.05 13.54
C LEU A 56 7.72 -15.52 13.63
N SER A 57 8.95 -15.80 13.21
CA SER A 57 9.54 -17.14 13.36
C SER A 57 9.90 -17.45 14.81
N GLU A 58 10.53 -16.52 15.53
CA GLU A 58 10.91 -16.67 16.94
C GLU A 58 9.69 -16.81 17.86
N GLN A 59 8.60 -16.11 17.55
CA GLN A 59 7.33 -16.20 18.29
C GLN A 59 6.47 -17.40 17.84
N GLY A 60 6.93 -18.21 16.89
CA GLY A 60 6.22 -19.42 16.44
C GLY A 60 5.00 -19.19 15.54
N TYR A 61 4.78 -17.96 15.04
CA TYR A 61 3.69 -17.68 14.11
C TYR A 61 3.92 -18.28 12.72
N ILE A 62 5.17 -18.39 12.31
CA ILE A 62 5.56 -19.05 11.06
C ILE A 62 6.57 -20.16 11.37
N LYS A 63 6.37 -21.33 10.73
CA LYS A 63 7.23 -22.51 10.95
C LYS A 63 8.51 -22.48 10.14
N HIS A 64 8.49 -21.81 9.01
CA HIS A 64 9.58 -21.81 8.04
C HIS A 64 9.99 -20.40 7.67
N THR A 65 11.26 -20.23 7.35
CA THR A 65 11.77 -18.98 6.78
C THR A 65 12.26 -19.21 5.36
N ILE A 66 12.21 -18.19 4.53
CA ILE A 66 12.71 -18.21 3.16
C ILE A 66 13.71 -17.08 2.94
N SER A 67 14.59 -17.20 1.95
CA SER A 67 15.53 -16.16 1.61
C SER A 67 14.83 -14.85 1.20
N ARG A 68 15.51 -13.72 1.39
CA ARG A 68 15.01 -12.39 0.98
C ARG A 68 14.53 -12.38 -0.48
N SER A 69 15.33 -12.96 -1.38
CA SER A 69 15.02 -12.98 -2.81
C SER A 69 13.75 -13.77 -3.12
N ARG A 70 13.55 -14.93 -2.44
CA ARG A 70 12.32 -15.72 -2.57
C ARG A 70 11.12 -14.96 -2.01
N PHE A 71 11.28 -14.32 -0.85
CA PHE A 71 10.23 -13.52 -0.23
C PHE A 71 9.77 -12.38 -1.15
N CYS A 72 10.71 -11.57 -1.66
CA CYS A 72 10.38 -10.46 -2.56
C CYS A 72 9.68 -10.93 -3.85
N ARG A 73 10.11 -12.05 -4.43
CA ARG A 73 9.44 -12.64 -5.61
C ARG A 73 8.01 -13.08 -5.30
N ARG A 74 7.79 -13.68 -4.15
CA ARG A 74 6.44 -14.11 -3.74
C ARG A 74 5.56 -12.92 -3.39
N LEU A 75 6.09 -11.94 -2.70
CA LEU A 75 5.39 -10.69 -2.40
C LEU A 75 4.90 -10.00 -3.69
N ALA A 76 5.75 -9.98 -4.74
CA ALA A 76 5.36 -9.44 -6.04
C ALA A 76 4.23 -10.25 -6.71
N LYS A 77 4.13 -11.56 -6.48
CA LYS A 77 3.04 -12.39 -7.01
C LYS A 77 1.69 -12.07 -6.35
N VAL A 78 1.69 -11.79 -5.05
CA VAL A 78 0.45 -11.49 -4.28
C VAL A 78 0.06 -10.01 -4.28
N ARG A 79 0.64 -9.19 -5.16
CA ARG A 79 0.36 -7.74 -5.20
C ARG A 79 -1.12 -7.42 -5.45
N HIS A 80 -1.78 -8.20 -6.30
CA HIS A 80 -3.20 -7.99 -6.61
C HIS A 80 -4.10 -8.32 -5.42
N GLN A 81 -3.72 -9.28 -4.59
CA GLN A 81 -4.44 -9.64 -3.38
C GLN A 81 -4.39 -8.51 -2.34
N PHE A 82 -3.27 -7.79 -2.25
CA PHE A 82 -3.20 -6.58 -1.42
C PHE A 82 -4.16 -5.50 -1.90
N LEU A 83 -4.23 -5.27 -3.22
CA LEU A 83 -5.16 -4.30 -3.77
C LEU A 83 -6.62 -4.72 -3.50
N THR A 84 -6.94 -6.00 -3.71
CA THR A 84 -8.28 -6.50 -3.39
C THR A 84 -8.60 -6.36 -1.90
N LEU A 85 -7.64 -6.67 -1.01
CA LEU A 85 -7.83 -6.49 0.43
C LEU A 85 -8.09 -5.03 0.77
N PHE A 86 -7.31 -4.11 0.21
CA PHE A 86 -7.49 -2.68 0.39
C PHE A 86 -8.88 -2.22 -0.08
N ASN A 87 -9.30 -2.63 -1.27
CA ASN A 87 -10.60 -2.26 -1.82
C ASN A 87 -11.76 -2.79 -0.95
N LEU A 88 -11.70 -4.05 -0.50
CA LEU A 88 -12.72 -4.62 0.40
C LEU A 88 -12.82 -3.84 1.72
N LEU A 89 -11.69 -3.52 2.33
CA LEU A 89 -11.66 -2.72 3.56
C LEU A 89 -12.15 -1.29 3.30
N GLY A 90 -11.84 -0.73 2.14
CA GLY A 90 -12.32 0.57 1.69
C GLY A 90 -13.84 0.59 1.55
N GLU A 91 -14.45 -0.42 0.89
CA GLU A 91 -15.90 -0.54 0.77
C GLU A 91 -16.60 -0.65 2.13
N MET A 92 -16.02 -1.45 3.04
CA MET A 92 -16.55 -1.53 4.41
C MET A 92 -16.49 -0.18 5.13
N ALA A 93 -15.41 0.58 4.94
CA ALA A 93 -15.24 1.90 5.54
C ALA A 93 -16.20 2.94 4.92
N LYS A 94 -16.42 2.89 3.60
CA LYS A 94 -17.42 3.73 2.91
C LYS A 94 -18.83 3.46 3.46
N ALA A 95 -19.20 2.18 3.60
CA ALA A 95 -20.50 1.78 4.14
C ALA A 95 -20.75 2.24 5.60
N GLN A 96 -19.67 2.40 6.37
CA GLN A 96 -19.74 2.89 7.76
C GLN A 96 -19.65 4.42 7.89
N ASN A 97 -19.32 5.14 6.80
CA ASN A 97 -19.14 6.59 6.79
C ASN A 97 -20.49 7.31 6.60
N ALA A 98 -21.23 7.46 7.69
CA ALA A 98 -22.57 8.05 7.65
C ALA A 98 -22.60 9.53 7.16
N ASP A 99 -21.50 10.26 7.34
CA ASP A 99 -21.41 11.69 6.97
C ASP A 99 -21.17 11.89 5.46
N ASN A 100 -20.78 10.84 4.72
CA ASN A 100 -20.36 10.90 3.32
C ASN A 100 -19.29 11.98 3.03
N ILE A 101 -18.50 12.36 4.03
CA ILE A 101 -17.41 13.34 3.90
C ILE A 101 -16.09 12.57 3.77
N TYR A 102 -15.33 12.92 2.73
CA TYR A 102 -14.03 12.35 2.43
C TYR A 102 -12.98 13.44 2.33
N ILE A 103 -11.76 13.13 2.73
CA ILE A 103 -10.62 14.03 2.66
C ILE A 103 -9.63 13.47 1.66
N LEU A 104 -9.19 14.30 0.73
CA LEU A 104 -8.16 13.95 -0.25
C LEU A 104 -6.87 14.68 0.09
N ASP A 105 -5.79 13.93 0.17
CA ASP A 105 -4.44 14.47 0.37
C ASP A 105 -3.44 13.75 -0.53
N SER A 106 -2.33 14.41 -0.85
CA SER A 106 -1.26 13.85 -1.66
C SER A 106 0.05 13.71 -0.90
N LEU A 107 0.72 12.57 -1.09
CA LEU A 107 2.00 12.27 -0.48
C LEU A 107 3.04 11.96 -1.55
N PRO A 108 4.18 12.68 -1.60
CA PRO A 108 5.25 12.38 -2.54
C PRO A 108 6.03 11.11 -2.16
N ILE A 109 6.16 10.19 -3.12
CA ILE A 109 6.94 8.96 -2.99
C ILE A 109 8.22 9.08 -3.81
N ALA A 110 9.34 9.40 -3.15
CA ALA A 110 10.64 9.46 -3.81
C ALA A 110 11.14 8.05 -4.14
N VAL A 111 11.32 7.77 -5.43
CA VAL A 111 11.91 6.53 -5.92
C VAL A 111 13.41 6.67 -6.11
N CYS A 112 13.86 7.82 -6.61
CA CYS A 112 15.26 8.08 -6.85
C CYS A 112 15.63 9.54 -6.57
N ASP A 113 16.79 9.75 -5.96
CA ASP A 113 17.34 11.09 -5.81
C ASP A 113 17.93 11.58 -7.15
N THR A 114 17.88 12.90 -7.39
CA THR A 114 18.33 13.54 -8.65
C THR A 114 19.75 13.13 -9.06
N TYR A 115 20.69 13.03 -8.11
CA TYR A 115 22.07 12.68 -8.42
C TYR A 115 22.27 11.23 -8.88
N ARG A 116 21.31 10.34 -8.61
CA ARG A 116 21.33 8.93 -9.01
C ARG A 116 20.51 8.63 -10.26
N ILE A 117 19.75 9.59 -10.78
CA ILE A 117 18.77 9.36 -11.85
C ILE A 117 19.38 8.75 -13.11
N ARG A 118 20.64 9.10 -13.45
CA ARG A 118 21.33 8.54 -14.61
C ARG A 118 21.50 7.02 -14.53
N ARG A 119 21.53 6.44 -13.33
CA ARG A 119 21.67 5.00 -13.07
C ARG A 119 20.34 4.32 -12.77
N CYS A 120 19.29 5.09 -12.53
CA CYS A 120 17.96 4.56 -12.27
C CYS A 120 17.30 4.14 -13.59
N GLN A 121 16.63 3.01 -13.60
CA GLN A 121 15.92 2.54 -14.79
C GLN A 121 14.41 2.85 -14.75
N LEU A 122 13.90 3.30 -13.60
CA LEU A 122 12.50 3.59 -13.38
C LEU A 122 12.31 5.09 -13.21
N TYR A 123 11.23 5.62 -13.80
CA TYR A 123 10.76 6.99 -13.58
C TYR A 123 11.84 8.06 -13.88
N ARG A 124 12.55 7.91 -15.02
CA ARG A 124 13.65 8.82 -15.41
C ARG A 124 13.21 10.10 -16.10
N ASP A 125 11.97 10.12 -16.60
CA ASP A 125 11.45 11.24 -17.37
C ASP A 125 11.15 12.45 -16.46
N GLU A 126 11.22 13.65 -17.01
CA GLU A 126 10.93 14.89 -16.29
C GLU A 126 9.50 14.94 -15.73
N ALA A 127 8.56 14.18 -16.29
CA ALA A 127 7.23 14.00 -15.75
C ALA A 127 7.22 13.44 -14.30
N TYR A 128 8.28 12.74 -13.91
CA TYR A 128 8.41 12.18 -12.56
C TYR A 128 9.25 13.04 -11.61
N ARG A 129 9.84 14.14 -12.12
CA ARG A 129 10.66 15.04 -11.32
C ARG A 129 9.78 15.96 -10.49
N SER A 130 9.95 15.93 -9.17
CA SER A 130 9.19 16.77 -8.25
C SER A 130 10.07 17.36 -7.17
N TYR A 131 9.56 18.39 -6.51
CA TYR A 131 10.20 19.05 -5.39
C TYR A 131 9.47 18.75 -4.10
N GLN A 132 10.19 18.24 -3.12
CA GLN A 132 9.65 18.00 -1.78
C GLN A 132 10.02 19.19 -0.88
N ALA A 133 9.06 20.07 -0.62
CA ALA A 133 9.28 21.29 0.16
C ALA A 133 9.76 21.00 1.59
N SER A 134 9.18 20.02 2.27
CA SER A 134 9.54 19.63 3.64
C SER A 134 10.99 19.17 3.78
N LYS A 135 11.56 18.60 2.72
CA LYS A 135 12.97 18.14 2.68
C LYS A 135 13.87 19.03 1.82
N ARG A 136 13.33 20.11 1.24
CA ARG A 136 14.02 21.07 0.37
C ARG A 136 14.88 20.41 -0.71
N ARG A 137 14.33 19.33 -1.35
CA ARG A 137 15.08 18.58 -2.37
C ARG A 137 14.21 18.19 -3.54
N TYR A 138 14.86 18.09 -4.73
CA TYR A 138 14.26 17.44 -5.89
C TYR A 138 14.43 15.94 -5.82
N PHE A 139 13.43 15.21 -6.31
CA PHE A 139 13.45 13.76 -6.46
C PHE A 139 12.73 13.35 -7.74
N TYR A 140 12.92 12.12 -8.14
CA TYR A 140 12.14 11.46 -9.18
C TYR A 140 11.25 10.41 -8.53
N GLY A 141 9.96 10.40 -8.86
CA GLY A 141 9.03 9.48 -8.26
C GLY A 141 7.58 9.77 -8.61
N LEU A 142 6.72 9.31 -7.73
CA LEU A 142 5.27 9.39 -7.85
C LEU A 142 4.69 10.23 -6.73
N LYS A 143 3.46 10.66 -6.89
CA LYS A 143 2.58 11.07 -5.79
C LYS A 143 1.53 9.99 -5.59
N ILE A 144 1.25 9.63 -4.36
CA ILE A 144 0.06 8.89 -3.97
C ILE A 144 -0.99 9.89 -3.53
N HIS A 145 -2.15 9.84 -4.14
CA HIS A 145 -3.33 10.57 -3.72
C HIS A 145 -4.19 9.61 -2.93
N LEU A 146 -4.48 9.96 -1.70
CA LEU A 146 -5.20 9.10 -0.77
C LEU A 146 -6.52 9.75 -0.39
N VAL A 147 -7.61 9.02 -0.60
CA VAL A 147 -8.94 9.40 -0.13
C VAL A 147 -9.19 8.69 1.20
N VAL A 148 -9.50 9.46 2.21
CA VAL A 148 -9.80 8.94 3.54
C VAL A 148 -11.18 9.42 4.01
N THR A 149 -11.84 8.66 4.87
CA THR A 149 -13.03 9.13 5.58
C THR A 149 -12.68 10.26 6.53
N LYS A 150 -13.65 10.98 7.05
CA LYS A 150 -13.48 12.01 8.09
C LYS A 150 -12.74 11.48 9.33
N THR A 151 -12.86 10.20 9.62
CA THR A 151 -12.16 9.52 10.73
C THR A 151 -10.73 9.11 10.40
N GLY A 152 -10.26 9.36 9.15
CA GLY A 152 -8.91 9.04 8.70
C GLY A 152 -8.74 7.62 8.15
N THR A 153 -9.82 6.89 7.90
CA THR A 153 -9.73 5.54 7.32
C THR A 153 -9.57 5.64 5.81
N PRO A 154 -8.50 5.06 5.21
CA PRO A 154 -8.30 5.06 3.77
C PRO A 154 -9.37 4.24 3.05
N VAL A 155 -9.91 4.79 1.95
CA VAL A 155 -10.95 4.15 1.15
C VAL A 155 -10.55 3.98 -0.30
N GLU A 156 -9.81 4.94 -0.86
CA GLU A 156 -9.31 4.90 -2.23
C GLU A 156 -7.92 5.50 -2.33
N PHE A 157 -7.19 5.13 -3.36
CA PHE A 157 -5.95 5.81 -3.73
C PHE A 157 -5.69 5.70 -5.21
N PHE A 158 -4.94 6.67 -5.73
CA PHE A 158 -4.38 6.60 -7.05
C PHE A 158 -2.96 7.17 -7.08
N LEU A 159 -2.24 6.88 -8.15
CA LEU A 159 -0.85 7.30 -8.34
C LEU A 159 -0.75 8.25 -9.53
N SER A 160 -0.01 9.33 -9.37
CA SER A 160 0.32 10.23 -10.45
C SER A 160 1.84 10.44 -10.58
N PRO A 161 2.34 10.86 -11.75
CA PRO A 161 3.73 11.30 -11.89
C PRO A 161 4.03 12.46 -10.93
N GLY A 162 5.24 12.47 -10.37
CA GLY A 162 5.63 13.44 -9.34
C GLY A 162 5.52 14.90 -9.74
N ALA A 163 5.71 15.22 -11.04
CA ALA A 163 5.64 16.58 -11.55
C ALA A 163 4.21 17.10 -11.74
N LEU A 164 3.21 16.21 -11.79
CA LEU A 164 1.83 16.61 -12.02
C LEU A 164 1.28 17.37 -10.82
N SER A 165 0.55 18.47 -11.05
CA SER A 165 -0.15 19.18 -9.98
C SER A 165 -1.28 18.32 -9.42
N ASP A 166 -1.65 18.54 -8.17
CA ASP A 166 -2.67 17.72 -7.53
C ASP A 166 -4.03 17.89 -8.23
N THR A 167 -4.37 19.11 -8.67
CA THR A 167 -5.57 19.38 -9.44
C THR A 167 -5.59 18.66 -10.79
N ALA A 168 -4.50 18.71 -11.57
CA ALA A 168 -4.42 18.02 -12.85
C ALA A 168 -4.38 16.48 -12.71
N ALA A 169 -3.99 15.98 -11.56
CA ALA A 169 -4.01 14.54 -11.27
C ALA A 169 -5.43 14.01 -10.98
N LEU A 170 -6.35 14.90 -10.59
CA LEU A 170 -7.75 14.56 -10.29
C LEU A 170 -8.59 14.40 -11.55
N ASP A 171 -8.33 15.20 -12.59
CA ASP A 171 -9.15 15.23 -13.79
C ASP A 171 -9.42 13.87 -14.44
N PRO A 172 -8.42 12.96 -14.57
CA PRO A 172 -8.63 11.65 -15.18
C PRO A 172 -9.13 10.58 -14.20
N PHE A 173 -9.27 10.91 -12.89
CA PHE A 173 -9.61 9.92 -11.87
C PHE A 173 -11.11 9.87 -11.62
N ASP A 174 -11.70 8.70 -11.81
CA ASP A 174 -13.10 8.43 -11.50
C ASP A 174 -13.17 7.82 -10.08
N PHE A 175 -13.79 8.58 -9.17
CA PHE A 175 -13.94 8.17 -7.77
C PHE A 175 -15.12 7.21 -7.64
N ASP A 176 -14.86 6.05 -7.06
CA ASP A 176 -15.90 5.08 -6.69
C ASP A 176 -16.48 5.42 -5.30
N LEU A 177 -17.03 6.61 -5.17
CA LEU A 177 -17.65 7.12 -3.93
C LEU A 177 -19.17 7.16 -4.05
N PRO A 178 -19.91 7.17 -2.93
CA PRO A 178 -21.36 7.33 -2.95
C PRO A 178 -21.79 8.62 -3.69
N PRO A 179 -22.96 8.62 -4.37
CA PRO A 179 -23.39 9.76 -5.20
C PRO A 179 -23.48 11.11 -4.49
N GLU A 180 -23.67 11.10 -3.17
CA GLU A 180 -23.78 12.30 -2.33
C GLU A 180 -22.49 12.59 -1.55
N ALA A 181 -21.36 12.03 -1.98
CA ALA A 181 -20.08 12.20 -1.31
C ALA A 181 -19.52 13.61 -1.49
N TRP A 182 -19.01 14.16 -0.40
CA TRP A 182 -18.28 15.43 -0.40
C TRP A 182 -16.79 15.14 -0.26
N ILE A 183 -16.00 15.62 -1.22
CA ILE A 183 -14.55 15.52 -1.17
C ILE A 183 -13.97 16.86 -0.78
N VAL A 184 -13.19 16.89 0.31
CA VAL A 184 -12.49 18.07 0.80
C VAL A 184 -10.99 17.85 0.58
N GLY A 185 -10.35 18.72 -0.15
CA GLY A 185 -8.90 18.74 -0.38
C GLY A 185 -8.25 19.99 0.22
N ASP A 186 -6.93 19.91 0.47
CA ASP A 186 -6.19 21.11 0.80
C ASP A 186 -6.08 22.01 -0.43
N LYS A 187 -6.08 23.32 -0.19
CA LYS A 187 -5.96 24.31 -1.26
C LYS A 187 -4.49 24.39 -1.66
N ALA A 188 -4.18 23.88 -2.86
CA ALA A 188 -2.85 23.99 -3.47
C ALA A 188 -2.48 25.43 -3.81
#